data_ae555fc98d71c2fdd2995f0d8472557d
#
_entry.id   ae555fc98d71c2fdd2995f0d8472557d
#
_cell.length_a   1.000
_cell.length_b   1.000
_cell.length_c   1.000
_cell.angle_alpha   90.00
_cell.angle_beta   90.00
_cell.angle_gamma   90.00
#
_symmetry.space_group_name_H-M   'P 1'
#
loop_
_entity.id
_entity.type
_entity.pdbx_description
1 polymer ?
#
loop_
_entity_poly.entity_id
_entity_poly.type
_entity_poly.pdbx_seq_one_letter_code
_entity_poly.pdbx_strand_id
1 'polypeptide(L)'
;MSSPHALNDTSSPFWNTRYGITAAVATDNIVARSLQLYGEWAEHETDLLSGLIEEGHGVLEFGGDFAAHALWMSHAVGPLGQVHVVEPRRIRFQQLCANVALNRLDNVFTHPAWLDRSPGLHSFGAKETIRAITIDSLQLESVHLMKFNIADTLVEALAGATETLREHRPLLYVRLSGMDQAASEVASIKALGYRVWSHVPYLYNSDNHAGIENNIFPGIVLQNAIAAPADSHFEFGDRLEL
;
A
#
# COMPACT_ATOMS: atom_id res chain seq x y z
N MET A 1 2.39 -38.56 0.72
CA MET A 1 3.00 -37.28 1.09
C MET A 1 3.07 -36.45 -0.17
N SER A 2 2.06 -35.58 -0.39
CA SER A 2 1.99 -34.73 -1.57
C SER A 2 2.97 -33.57 -1.36
N SER A 3 3.86 -33.36 -2.34
CA SER A 3 4.79 -32.22 -2.35
C SER A 3 4.05 -30.90 -2.24
N PRO A 4 4.43 -29.97 -1.36
CA PRO A 4 3.75 -28.68 -1.18
C PRO A 4 4.06 -27.65 -2.29
N HIS A 5 4.72 -28.00 -3.39
CA HIS A 5 5.42 -27.08 -4.28
C HIS A 5 4.87 -26.91 -5.70
N ALA A 6 3.58 -27.10 -5.92
CA ALA A 6 2.95 -26.64 -7.16
C ALA A 6 2.11 -25.38 -6.87
N LEU A 7 2.78 -24.30 -6.40
CA LEU A 7 2.01 -23.18 -5.88
C LEU A 7 1.38 -22.33 -6.99
N ASN A 8 2.02 -22.17 -8.15
CA ASN A 8 1.39 -21.41 -9.23
C ASN A 8 1.83 -21.98 -10.58
N ASP A 9 0.93 -22.67 -11.24
CA ASP A 9 1.06 -22.96 -12.66
C ASP A 9 1.15 -21.62 -13.41
N THR A 10 2.23 -21.42 -14.17
CA THR A 10 2.44 -20.18 -14.93
C THR A 10 1.36 -19.94 -16.00
N SER A 11 0.56 -20.95 -16.33
CA SER A 11 -0.60 -20.84 -17.22
C SER A 11 -1.89 -20.44 -16.48
N SER A 12 -1.93 -20.54 -15.14
CA SER A 12 -3.09 -20.17 -14.35
C SER A 12 -3.17 -18.64 -14.18
N PRO A 13 -4.35 -18.03 -14.41
CA PRO A 13 -4.56 -16.63 -14.07
C PRO A 13 -4.77 -16.40 -12.56
N PHE A 14 -4.80 -17.47 -11.75
CA PHE A 14 -5.02 -17.41 -10.31
C PHE A 14 -3.75 -17.84 -9.58
N TRP A 15 -3.34 -17.04 -8.61
CA TRP A 15 -2.17 -17.29 -7.79
C TRP A 15 -2.57 -17.41 -6.32
N ASN A 16 -2.10 -18.47 -5.68
CA ASN A 16 -2.19 -18.59 -4.23
C ASN A 16 -1.15 -17.66 -3.60
N THR A 17 -1.59 -16.84 -2.69
CA THR A 17 -0.72 -15.92 -1.96
C THR A 17 -0.85 -16.15 -0.47
N ARG A 18 0.05 -15.58 0.31
CA ARG A 18 0.06 -15.67 1.77
C ARG A 18 -1.28 -15.25 2.40
N TYR A 19 -1.99 -14.31 1.76
CA TYR A 19 -3.19 -13.70 2.32
C TYR A 19 -4.47 -13.98 1.53
N GLY A 20 -4.40 -14.83 0.51
CA GLY A 20 -5.57 -15.21 -0.27
C GLY A 20 -5.25 -15.54 -1.71
N ILE A 21 -6.27 -15.53 -2.57
CA ILE A 21 -6.12 -15.80 -3.99
C ILE A 21 -6.07 -14.49 -4.76
N THR A 22 -5.05 -14.34 -5.60
CA THR A 22 -4.93 -13.18 -6.48
C THR A 22 -5.06 -13.61 -7.93
N ALA A 23 -5.93 -12.96 -8.68
CA ALA A 23 -5.98 -13.05 -10.12
C ALA A 23 -5.26 -11.84 -10.72
N ALA A 24 -4.34 -12.07 -11.66
CA ALA A 24 -3.70 -10.98 -12.37
C ALA A 24 -3.53 -11.32 -13.84
N VAL A 25 -3.65 -10.30 -14.69
CA VAL A 25 -3.21 -10.42 -16.08
C VAL A 25 -1.68 -10.42 -16.05
N ALA A 26 -1.05 -11.36 -16.76
CA ALA A 26 0.40 -11.40 -16.90
C ALA A 26 0.91 -10.04 -17.39
N THR A 27 1.66 -9.36 -16.56
CA THR A 27 2.24 -8.05 -16.86
C THR A 27 3.72 -8.06 -16.45
N ASP A 28 4.54 -7.22 -17.07
CA ASP A 28 5.92 -6.97 -16.64
C ASP A 28 5.99 -6.15 -15.32
N ASN A 29 4.93 -6.24 -14.51
CA ASN A 29 4.87 -5.53 -13.25
C ASN A 29 5.60 -6.32 -12.15
N ILE A 30 6.45 -5.64 -11.40
CA ILE A 30 7.24 -6.23 -10.32
C ILE A 30 6.35 -6.84 -9.22
N VAL A 31 5.20 -6.24 -8.92
CA VAL A 31 4.21 -6.76 -7.94
C VAL A 31 3.64 -8.08 -8.44
N ALA A 32 3.15 -8.11 -9.70
CA ALA A 32 2.60 -9.32 -10.30
C ALA A 32 3.63 -10.46 -10.34
N ARG A 33 4.89 -10.15 -10.69
CA ARG A 33 5.98 -11.15 -10.68
C ARG A 33 6.25 -11.71 -9.28
N SER A 34 6.22 -10.85 -8.26
CA SER A 34 6.39 -11.28 -6.87
C SER A 34 5.24 -12.16 -6.41
N LEU A 35 4.00 -11.73 -6.63
CA LEU A 35 2.81 -12.51 -6.27
C LEU A 35 2.76 -13.87 -6.96
N GLN A 36 3.13 -13.92 -8.26
CA GLN A 36 3.16 -15.15 -9.03
C GLN A 36 4.22 -16.12 -8.54
N LEU A 37 5.45 -15.63 -8.30
CA LEU A 37 6.58 -16.48 -7.97
C LEU A 37 6.66 -16.80 -6.48
N TYR A 38 6.51 -15.79 -5.63
CA TYR A 38 6.72 -15.92 -4.19
C TYR A 38 5.42 -16.05 -3.39
N GLY A 39 4.26 -15.77 -4.02
CA GLY A 39 2.96 -15.75 -3.34
C GLY A 39 2.83 -14.59 -2.35
N GLU A 40 3.64 -13.55 -2.48
CA GLU A 40 3.61 -12.38 -1.59
C GLU A 40 4.21 -11.15 -2.26
N TRP A 41 3.99 -9.98 -1.68
CA TRP A 41 4.56 -8.72 -2.12
C TRP A 41 5.04 -7.89 -0.94
N ALA A 42 6.34 -7.53 -0.95
CA ALA A 42 6.95 -6.61 0.02
C ALA A 42 6.65 -6.99 1.48
N GLU A 43 6.80 -8.27 1.84
CA GLU A 43 6.41 -8.83 3.14
C GLU A 43 7.05 -8.09 4.32
N HIS A 44 8.28 -7.59 4.17
CA HIS A 44 8.92 -6.79 5.23
C HIS A 44 8.26 -5.42 5.49
N GLU A 45 7.41 -4.91 4.57
CA GLU A 45 6.52 -3.79 4.88
C GLU A 45 5.40 -4.25 5.82
N THR A 46 4.82 -5.40 5.51
CA THR A 46 3.76 -6.05 6.30
C THR A 46 4.26 -6.38 7.71
N ASP A 47 5.49 -6.87 7.86
CA ASP A 47 6.11 -7.14 9.15
C ASP A 47 6.12 -5.90 10.07
N LEU A 48 6.50 -4.73 9.52
CA LEU A 48 6.45 -3.48 10.28
C LEU A 48 5.02 -3.08 10.61
N LEU A 49 4.15 -3.11 9.61
CA LEU A 49 2.79 -2.59 9.75
C LEU A 49 1.90 -3.49 10.62
N SER A 50 2.22 -4.79 10.74
CA SER A 50 1.47 -5.73 11.59
C SER A 50 1.53 -5.39 13.07
N GLY A 51 2.55 -4.66 13.51
CA GLY A 51 2.64 -4.14 14.87
C GLY A 51 1.90 -2.81 15.11
N LEU A 52 1.28 -2.25 14.07
CA LEU A 52 0.70 -0.91 14.08
C LEU A 52 -0.80 -0.90 13.71
N ILE A 53 -1.27 -1.96 13.06
CA ILE A 53 -2.67 -2.13 12.66
C ILE A 53 -3.34 -3.09 13.64
N GLU A 54 -4.49 -2.68 14.18
CA GLU A 54 -5.28 -3.44 15.13
C GLU A 54 -6.70 -3.65 14.62
N GLU A 55 -7.42 -4.60 15.21
CA GLU A 55 -8.83 -4.83 14.91
C GLU A 55 -9.68 -3.57 15.16
N GLY A 56 -10.55 -3.25 14.21
CA GLY A 56 -11.39 -2.05 14.24
C GLY A 56 -10.73 -0.80 13.65
N HIS A 57 -9.45 -0.88 13.24
CA HIS A 57 -8.79 0.26 12.62
C HIS A 57 -9.34 0.58 11.24
N GLY A 58 -9.33 1.88 10.88
CA GLY A 58 -9.51 2.38 9.52
C GLY A 58 -8.15 2.58 8.84
N VAL A 59 -8.01 2.08 7.62
CA VAL A 59 -6.79 2.20 6.82
C VAL A 59 -7.13 2.78 5.45
N LEU A 60 -6.34 3.76 4.99
CA LEU A 60 -6.36 4.27 3.62
C LEU A 60 -5.10 3.84 2.88
N GLU A 61 -5.25 3.19 1.73
CA GLU A 61 -4.14 2.85 0.82
C GLU A 61 -4.29 3.58 -0.51
N PHE A 62 -3.25 4.28 -0.95
CA PHE A 62 -3.17 4.89 -2.29
C PHE A 62 -2.20 4.12 -3.17
N GLY A 63 -2.73 3.48 -4.21
CA GLY A 63 -2.01 2.56 -5.10
C GLY A 63 -2.14 1.11 -4.64
N GLY A 64 -3.31 0.51 -4.81
CA GLY A 64 -3.67 -0.81 -4.28
C GLY A 64 -3.14 -2.01 -5.05
N ASP A 65 -2.52 -1.82 -6.21
CA ASP A 65 -1.89 -2.87 -7.06
C ASP A 65 -2.43 -4.30 -6.81
N PHE A 66 -3.35 -4.81 -7.55
CA PHE A 66 -3.86 -6.20 -7.45
C PHE A 66 -4.40 -6.61 -6.06
N ALA A 67 -4.66 -5.70 -5.13
CA ALA A 67 -4.97 -5.95 -3.72
C ALA A 67 -3.81 -6.59 -2.92
N ALA A 68 -2.55 -6.40 -3.33
CA ALA A 68 -1.41 -7.09 -2.75
C ALA A 68 -1.29 -6.91 -1.22
N HIS A 69 -1.53 -5.68 -0.71
CA HIS A 69 -1.59 -5.42 0.73
C HIS A 69 -3.02 -5.40 1.27
N ALA A 70 -4.02 -5.05 0.45
CA ALA A 70 -5.40 -4.95 0.90
C ALA A 70 -5.94 -6.29 1.43
N LEU A 71 -5.51 -7.43 0.87
CA LEU A 71 -5.86 -8.77 1.38
C LEU A 71 -5.41 -8.94 2.82
N TRP A 72 -4.16 -8.60 3.12
CA TRP A 72 -3.62 -8.66 4.47
C TRP A 72 -4.28 -7.63 5.40
N MET A 73 -4.36 -6.37 4.98
CA MET A 73 -4.93 -5.29 5.78
C MET A 73 -6.39 -5.58 6.18
N SER A 74 -7.17 -6.16 5.27
CA SER A 74 -8.54 -6.59 5.54
C SER A 74 -8.63 -7.56 6.72
N HIS A 75 -7.72 -8.54 6.77
CA HIS A 75 -7.66 -9.50 7.87
C HIS A 75 -7.14 -8.83 9.16
N ALA A 76 -6.14 -7.96 9.05
CA ALA A 76 -5.54 -7.29 10.21
C ALA A 76 -6.51 -6.35 10.92
N VAL A 77 -7.32 -5.58 10.17
CA VAL A 77 -8.32 -4.70 10.77
C VAL A 77 -9.59 -5.43 11.22
N GLY A 78 -9.78 -6.69 10.80
CA GLY A 78 -10.91 -7.52 11.19
C GLY A 78 -12.27 -6.99 10.71
N PRO A 79 -13.38 -7.63 11.13
CA PRO A 79 -14.72 -7.32 10.62
C PRO A 79 -15.27 -5.97 11.07
N LEU A 80 -14.68 -5.35 12.09
CA LEU A 80 -15.09 -4.03 12.60
C LEU A 80 -14.27 -2.88 12.00
N GLY A 81 -13.13 -3.19 11.36
CA GLY A 81 -12.29 -2.21 10.70
C GLY A 81 -12.64 -2.05 9.23
N GLN A 82 -12.05 -1.04 8.60
CA GLN A 82 -12.27 -0.72 7.19
C GLN A 82 -10.96 -0.45 6.47
N VAL A 83 -10.84 -0.96 5.24
CA VAL A 83 -9.71 -0.67 4.35
C VAL A 83 -10.24 0.07 3.12
N HIS A 84 -9.84 1.32 2.94
CA HIS A 84 -10.18 2.12 1.78
C HIS A 84 -8.98 2.12 0.82
N VAL A 85 -9.17 1.58 -0.39
CA VAL A 85 -8.11 1.47 -1.40
C VAL A 85 -8.43 2.38 -2.57
N VAL A 86 -7.58 3.35 -2.81
CA VAL A 86 -7.68 4.26 -3.96
C VAL A 86 -6.68 3.81 -5.03
N GLU A 87 -7.19 3.38 -6.18
CA GLU A 87 -6.36 2.93 -7.30
C GLU A 87 -6.75 3.69 -8.57
N PRO A 88 -5.88 4.59 -9.05
CA PRO A 88 -6.21 5.42 -10.20
C PRO A 88 -6.09 4.71 -11.54
N ARG A 89 -5.26 3.69 -11.67
CA ARG A 89 -4.97 3.01 -12.94
C ARG A 89 -6.10 2.03 -13.27
N ARG A 90 -6.84 2.29 -14.33
CA ARG A 90 -8.08 1.61 -14.67
C ARG A 90 -8.00 0.08 -14.64
N ILE A 91 -7.00 -0.52 -15.29
CA ILE A 91 -6.89 -1.99 -15.32
C ILE A 91 -6.54 -2.55 -13.95
N ARG A 92 -5.66 -1.86 -13.20
CA ARG A 92 -5.30 -2.28 -11.82
C ARG A 92 -6.49 -2.15 -10.87
N PHE A 93 -7.29 -1.10 -11.02
CA PHE A 93 -8.54 -0.95 -10.27
C PHE A 93 -9.52 -2.09 -10.54
N GLN A 94 -9.69 -2.49 -11.80
CA GLN A 94 -10.56 -3.63 -12.13
C GLN A 94 -10.04 -4.94 -11.54
N GLN A 95 -8.74 -5.15 -11.54
CA GLN A 95 -8.10 -6.32 -10.93
C GLN A 95 -8.18 -6.29 -9.40
N LEU A 96 -7.98 -5.12 -8.79
CA LEU A 96 -8.20 -4.89 -7.36
C LEU A 96 -9.62 -5.30 -6.96
N CYS A 97 -10.65 -4.79 -7.64
CA CYS A 97 -12.05 -5.14 -7.37
C CYS A 97 -12.31 -6.65 -7.54
N ALA A 98 -11.74 -7.26 -8.58
CA ALA A 98 -11.88 -8.70 -8.80
C ALA A 98 -11.27 -9.53 -7.66
N ASN A 99 -10.09 -9.14 -7.17
CA ASN A 99 -9.40 -9.84 -6.08
C ASN A 99 -10.11 -9.62 -4.73
N VAL A 100 -10.62 -8.43 -4.46
CA VAL A 100 -11.47 -8.16 -3.29
C VAL A 100 -12.71 -9.07 -3.29
N ALA A 101 -13.42 -9.13 -4.42
CA ALA A 101 -14.62 -9.98 -4.57
C ALA A 101 -14.29 -11.47 -4.49
N LEU A 102 -13.19 -11.92 -5.12
CA LEU A 102 -12.75 -13.31 -5.11
C LEU A 102 -12.48 -13.83 -3.69
N ASN A 103 -11.93 -12.97 -2.82
CA ASN A 103 -11.63 -13.29 -1.44
C ASN A 103 -12.78 -12.93 -0.46
N ARG A 104 -13.91 -12.43 -0.97
CA ARG A 104 -15.10 -12.07 -0.16
C ARG A 104 -14.80 -11.07 0.94
N LEU A 105 -13.98 -10.06 0.65
CA LEU A 105 -13.60 -9.03 1.61
C LEU A 105 -14.68 -7.93 1.61
N ASP A 106 -15.56 -7.98 2.58
CA ASP A 106 -16.69 -7.05 2.73
C ASP A 106 -16.32 -5.75 3.46
N ASN A 107 -15.14 -5.70 4.09
CA ASN A 107 -14.58 -4.54 4.77
C ASN A 107 -13.56 -3.75 3.92
N VAL A 108 -13.42 -4.08 2.62
CA VAL A 108 -12.54 -3.36 1.68
C VAL A 108 -13.36 -2.54 0.69
N PHE A 109 -13.18 -1.22 0.73
CA PHE A 109 -13.85 -0.23 -0.10
C PHE A 109 -12.89 0.29 -1.17
N THR A 110 -13.25 0.16 -2.44
CA THR A 110 -12.37 0.53 -3.57
C THR A 110 -12.83 1.80 -4.27
N HIS A 111 -11.87 2.69 -4.58
CA HIS A 111 -12.15 4.00 -5.17
C HIS A 111 -11.33 4.21 -6.45
N PRO A 112 -11.98 4.37 -7.64
CA PRO A 112 -11.29 4.65 -8.90
C PRO A 112 -10.99 6.15 -9.01
N ALA A 113 -9.97 6.62 -8.30
CA ALA A 113 -9.65 8.04 -8.24
C ALA A 113 -8.14 8.29 -8.16
N TRP A 114 -7.75 9.53 -8.46
CA TRP A 114 -6.46 10.10 -8.13
C TRP A 114 -6.59 10.95 -6.87
N LEU A 115 -5.67 10.82 -5.93
CA LEU A 115 -5.64 11.70 -4.76
C LEU A 115 -4.83 12.96 -5.06
N ASP A 116 -5.46 14.11 -4.84
CA ASP A 116 -4.89 15.42 -5.15
C ASP A 116 -5.32 16.46 -4.10
N ARG A 117 -4.70 17.65 -4.12
CA ARG A 117 -5.06 18.80 -3.26
C ARG A 117 -6.45 19.35 -3.52
N SER A 118 -6.99 19.13 -4.72
CA SER A 118 -8.30 19.65 -5.12
C SER A 118 -8.99 18.70 -6.10
N PRO A 119 -10.33 18.67 -6.11
CA PRO A 119 -11.08 17.91 -7.09
C PRO A 119 -10.82 18.39 -8.51
N GLY A 120 -10.76 17.44 -9.47
CA GLY A 120 -10.52 17.79 -10.87
C GLY A 120 -10.39 16.57 -11.77
N LEU A 121 -9.57 16.72 -12.81
CA LEU A 121 -9.19 15.67 -13.72
C LEU A 121 -7.66 15.56 -13.75
N HIS A 122 -7.15 14.37 -13.54
CA HIS A 122 -5.74 14.04 -13.66
C HIS A 122 -5.51 13.20 -14.91
N SER A 123 -4.44 13.48 -15.66
CA SER A 123 -4.13 12.78 -16.91
C SER A 123 -2.91 11.90 -16.76
N PHE A 124 -3.06 10.61 -17.08
CA PHE A 124 -1.96 9.65 -17.20
C PHE A 124 -1.49 9.58 -18.65
N GLY A 125 -0.35 10.20 -18.93
CA GLY A 125 0.15 10.26 -20.30
C GLY A 125 -0.87 10.86 -21.28
N ALA A 126 -0.85 10.38 -22.54
CA ALA A 126 -1.69 10.95 -23.58
C ALA A 126 -3.10 10.32 -23.73
N LYS A 127 -3.42 9.28 -22.98
CA LYS A 127 -4.58 8.42 -23.30
C LYS A 127 -5.56 8.17 -22.18
N GLU A 128 -5.22 8.44 -20.94
CA GLU A 128 -6.07 8.12 -19.81
C GLU A 128 -6.26 9.34 -18.91
N THR A 129 -7.51 9.66 -18.62
CA THR A 129 -7.89 10.73 -17.70
C THR A 129 -8.76 10.12 -16.59
N ILE A 130 -8.48 10.49 -15.35
CA ILE A 130 -9.20 10.01 -14.17
C ILE A 130 -9.67 11.19 -13.32
N ARG A 131 -10.73 10.97 -12.57
CA ARG A 131 -11.20 11.94 -11.58
C ARG A 131 -10.18 12.08 -10.46
N ALA A 132 -9.75 13.30 -10.19
CA ALA A 132 -9.02 13.66 -8.99
C ALA A 132 -9.99 14.03 -7.86
N ILE A 133 -9.72 13.56 -6.66
CA ILE A 133 -10.46 13.84 -5.43
C ILE A 133 -9.49 14.18 -4.30
N THR A 134 -9.99 14.82 -3.25
CA THR A 134 -9.23 15.00 -2.01
C THR A 134 -9.46 13.82 -1.06
N ILE A 135 -8.51 13.54 -0.17
CA ILE A 135 -8.71 12.54 0.89
C ILE A 135 -9.89 12.97 1.79
N ASP A 136 -9.98 14.24 2.12
CA ASP A 136 -11.08 14.78 2.93
C ASP A 136 -12.46 14.53 2.30
N SER A 137 -12.56 14.48 0.96
CA SER A 137 -13.83 14.21 0.27
C SER A 137 -14.31 12.75 0.40
N LEU A 138 -13.47 11.83 0.87
CA LEU A 138 -13.85 10.45 1.18
C LEU A 138 -14.68 10.36 2.47
N GLN A 139 -14.62 11.38 3.34
CA GLN A 139 -15.37 11.46 4.60
C GLN A 139 -15.24 10.18 5.44
N LEU A 140 -14.00 9.70 5.62
CA LEU A 140 -13.72 8.46 6.35
C LEU A 140 -14.05 8.64 7.84
N GLU A 141 -14.78 7.69 8.42
CA GLU A 141 -15.17 7.73 9.83
C GLU A 141 -13.98 7.64 10.80
N SER A 142 -12.97 6.86 10.41
CA SER A 142 -11.72 6.74 11.16
C SER A 142 -10.55 6.45 10.21
N VAL A 143 -9.37 6.98 10.53
CA VAL A 143 -8.13 6.67 9.80
C VAL A 143 -6.99 6.57 10.80
N HIS A 144 -6.44 5.36 10.93
CA HIS A 144 -5.31 5.06 11.83
C HIS A 144 -3.99 4.97 11.06
N LEU A 145 -4.06 4.54 9.80
CA LEU A 145 -2.90 4.46 8.90
C LEU A 145 -3.28 4.95 7.51
N MET A 146 -2.41 5.77 6.92
CA MET A 146 -2.42 6.09 5.49
C MET A 146 -1.17 5.50 4.84
N LYS A 147 -1.34 4.65 3.82
CA LYS A 147 -0.26 4.02 3.06
C LYS A 147 -0.24 4.56 1.63
N PHE A 148 0.90 5.15 1.23
CA PHE A 148 1.11 5.73 -0.09
C PHE A 148 2.13 4.90 -0.88
N ASN A 149 1.69 4.22 -1.94
CA ASN A 149 2.51 3.34 -2.78
C ASN A 149 2.92 3.97 -4.12
N ILE A 150 2.31 5.11 -4.49
CA ILE A 150 2.58 5.79 -5.75
C ILE A 150 3.57 6.93 -5.49
N ALA A 151 4.77 6.82 -6.04
CA ALA A 151 5.78 7.87 -5.94
C ALA A 151 5.31 9.18 -6.61
N ASP A 152 5.92 10.31 -6.24
CA ASP A 152 5.66 11.65 -6.78
C ASP A 152 4.24 12.20 -6.54
N THR A 153 3.50 11.62 -5.59
CA THR A 153 2.10 11.98 -5.35
C THR A 153 1.83 12.51 -3.95
N LEU A 154 2.74 12.27 -3.04
CA LEU A 154 2.55 12.42 -1.60
C LEU A 154 2.13 13.85 -1.21
N VAL A 155 2.85 14.85 -1.70
CA VAL A 155 2.64 16.26 -1.30
C VAL A 155 1.23 16.74 -1.69
N GLU A 156 0.79 16.42 -2.90
CA GLU A 156 -0.54 16.80 -3.39
C GLU A 156 -1.65 16.04 -2.65
N ALA A 157 -1.45 14.74 -2.42
CA ALA A 157 -2.42 13.93 -1.68
C ALA A 157 -2.57 14.40 -0.22
N LEU A 158 -1.46 14.70 0.47
CA LEU A 158 -1.50 15.21 1.85
C LEU A 158 -2.11 16.63 1.93
N ALA A 159 -1.88 17.48 0.91
CA ALA A 159 -2.54 18.77 0.84
C ALA A 159 -4.09 18.68 0.71
N GLY A 160 -4.59 17.54 0.18
CA GLY A 160 -6.02 17.21 0.11
C GLY A 160 -6.55 16.45 1.32
N ALA A 161 -5.78 16.34 2.42
CA ALA A 161 -6.11 15.58 3.62
C ALA A 161 -6.13 16.45 4.88
N THR A 162 -6.30 17.74 4.76
CA THR A 162 -6.12 18.70 5.87
C THR A 162 -7.03 18.38 7.07
N GLU A 163 -8.32 18.14 6.82
CA GLU A 163 -9.27 17.80 7.87
C GLU A 163 -9.02 16.39 8.43
N THR A 164 -8.78 15.41 7.56
CA THR A 164 -8.50 14.03 7.94
C THR A 164 -7.23 13.94 8.82
N LEU A 165 -6.16 14.62 8.44
CA LEU A 165 -4.93 14.67 9.23
C LEU A 165 -5.13 15.37 10.58
N ARG A 166 -5.92 16.44 10.62
CA ARG A 166 -6.23 17.18 11.85
C ARG A 166 -7.05 16.34 12.82
N GLU A 167 -8.06 15.64 12.30
CA GLU A 167 -9.04 14.90 13.11
C GLU A 167 -8.49 13.57 13.61
N HIS A 168 -7.90 12.78 12.70
CA HIS A 168 -7.53 11.39 12.99
C HIS A 168 -6.06 11.20 13.36
N ARG A 169 -5.17 12.15 12.97
CA ARG A 169 -3.73 12.05 13.29
C ARG A 169 -3.13 10.67 12.96
N PRO A 170 -3.38 10.11 11.75
CA PRO A 170 -2.98 8.76 11.41
C PRO A 170 -1.46 8.60 11.35
N LEU A 171 -0.98 7.37 11.46
CA LEU A 171 0.36 7.01 10.99
C LEU A 171 0.42 7.17 9.46
N LEU A 172 1.57 7.59 8.93
CA LEU A 172 1.80 7.67 7.50
C LEU A 172 2.89 6.67 7.11
N TYR A 173 2.59 5.76 6.19
CA TYR A 173 3.59 4.89 5.58
C TYR A 173 3.71 5.22 4.10
N VAL A 174 4.86 5.73 3.70
CA VAL A 174 5.02 6.36 2.41
C VAL A 174 6.17 5.75 1.61
N ARG A 175 5.93 5.49 0.33
CA ARG A 175 6.98 5.25 -0.64
C ARG A 175 7.56 6.58 -1.08
N LEU A 176 8.81 6.81 -0.70
CA LEU A 176 9.53 8.02 -1.11
C LEU A 176 9.89 7.94 -2.60
N SER A 177 9.87 9.09 -3.23
CA SER A 177 10.31 9.29 -4.61
C SER A 177 11.83 9.20 -4.74
N GLY A 178 12.38 9.48 -5.90
CA GLY A 178 13.83 9.51 -6.09
C GLY A 178 14.54 10.49 -5.15
N MET A 179 15.85 10.34 -4.98
CA MET A 179 16.65 11.09 -3.98
C MET A 179 16.42 12.61 -4.01
N ASP A 180 16.21 13.19 -5.20
CA ASP A 180 16.00 14.63 -5.35
C ASP A 180 14.68 15.13 -4.73
N GLN A 181 13.68 14.27 -4.62
CA GLN A 181 12.35 14.62 -4.12
C GLN A 181 12.12 14.14 -2.69
N ALA A 182 12.75 13.05 -2.28
CA ALA A 182 12.56 12.45 -0.96
C ALA A 182 12.75 13.45 0.19
N ALA A 183 13.76 14.33 0.09
CA ALA A 183 13.99 15.34 1.10
C ALA A 183 12.84 16.35 1.24
N SER A 184 12.23 16.76 0.13
CA SER A 184 11.07 17.65 0.13
C SER A 184 9.80 16.97 0.62
N GLU A 185 9.63 15.67 0.32
CA GLU A 185 8.52 14.86 0.83
C GLU A 185 8.60 14.70 2.35
N VAL A 186 9.79 14.36 2.88
CA VAL A 186 10.04 14.29 4.32
C VAL A 186 9.80 15.65 4.99
N ALA A 187 10.29 16.75 4.40
CA ALA A 187 10.06 18.09 4.92
C ALA A 187 8.56 18.44 4.96
N SER A 188 7.80 18.04 3.95
CA SER A 188 6.35 18.26 3.89
C SER A 188 5.61 17.49 4.99
N ILE A 189 6.00 16.24 5.27
CA ILE A 189 5.44 15.46 6.39
C ILE A 189 5.77 16.12 7.73
N LYS A 190 7.02 16.55 7.94
CA LYS A 190 7.44 17.25 9.17
C LYS A 190 6.68 18.56 9.39
N ALA A 191 6.40 19.31 8.31
CA ALA A 191 5.62 20.55 8.38
C ALA A 191 4.17 20.32 8.86
N LEU A 192 3.65 19.10 8.75
CA LEU A 192 2.35 18.69 9.28
C LEU A 192 2.41 18.27 10.77
N GLY A 193 3.55 18.39 11.42
CA GLY A 193 3.75 18.04 12.83
C GLY A 193 3.99 16.55 13.08
N TYR A 194 4.69 15.88 12.14
CA TYR A 194 5.08 14.49 12.26
C TYR A 194 6.58 14.32 12.44
N ARG A 195 7.00 13.29 13.14
CA ARG A 195 8.35 12.73 13.11
C ARG A 195 8.39 11.65 12.03
N VAL A 196 9.56 11.48 11.39
CA VAL A 196 9.70 10.61 10.20
C VAL A 196 10.90 9.70 10.39
N TRP A 197 10.74 8.39 10.17
CA TRP A 197 11.82 7.39 10.22
C TRP A 197 11.95 6.68 8.89
N SER A 198 13.19 6.39 8.53
CA SER A 198 13.51 5.60 7.33
C SER A 198 13.08 4.14 7.51
N HIS A 199 12.49 3.56 6.46
CA HIS A 199 12.26 2.13 6.33
C HIS A 199 12.68 1.66 4.94
N VAL A 200 13.76 0.88 4.87
CA VAL A 200 14.38 0.43 3.61
C VAL A 200 14.39 -1.10 3.55
N PRO A 201 13.20 -1.74 3.43
CA PRO A 201 13.09 -3.18 3.40
C PRO A 201 13.60 -3.75 2.08
N TYR A 202 14.24 -4.94 2.15
CA TYR A 202 14.49 -5.73 0.96
C TYR A 202 13.16 -6.20 0.35
N LEU A 203 13.12 -6.25 -0.97
CA LEU A 203 11.94 -6.73 -1.68
C LEU A 203 11.80 -8.25 -1.60
N TYR A 204 12.91 -8.97 -1.67
CA TYR A 204 12.93 -10.41 -1.53
C TYR A 204 12.92 -10.82 -0.06
N ASN A 205 12.00 -11.71 0.27
CA ASN A 205 11.92 -12.39 1.56
C ASN A 205 12.38 -13.84 1.38
N SER A 206 13.40 -14.28 2.13
CA SER A 206 13.89 -15.66 2.07
C SER A 206 12.88 -16.68 2.65
N ASP A 207 11.99 -16.23 3.54
CA ASP A 207 10.88 -17.02 4.09
C ASP A 207 9.56 -16.71 3.34
N ASN A 208 9.64 -16.62 2.01
CA ASN A 208 8.47 -16.30 1.19
C ASN A 208 7.45 -17.46 1.18
N HIS A 209 6.19 -17.12 0.95
CA HIS A 209 5.08 -18.05 1.03
C HIS A 209 5.24 -19.29 0.13
N ALA A 210 5.84 -19.14 -1.04
CA ALA A 210 6.06 -20.24 -1.98
C ALA A 210 7.31 -21.09 -1.65
N GLY A 211 8.16 -20.67 -0.71
CA GLY A 211 9.41 -21.34 -0.37
C GLY A 211 10.45 -21.33 -1.50
N ILE A 212 10.44 -20.31 -2.35
CA ILE A 212 11.33 -20.16 -3.50
C ILE A 212 12.63 -19.50 -3.06
N GLU A 213 13.73 -20.25 -3.15
CA GLU A 213 15.07 -19.76 -2.78
C GLU A 213 15.69 -18.82 -3.82
N ASN A 214 15.26 -18.94 -5.10
CA ASN A 214 15.79 -18.11 -6.18
C ASN A 214 15.34 -16.67 -6.04
N ASN A 215 16.26 -15.77 -5.70
CA ASN A 215 15.98 -14.33 -5.58
C ASN A 215 16.04 -13.65 -6.96
N ILE A 216 14.86 -13.27 -7.51
CA ILE A 216 14.78 -12.50 -8.76
C ILE A 216 14.89 -10.98 -8.53
N PHE A 217 15.06 -10.54 -7.29
CA PHE A 217 15.19 -9.14 -6.87
C PHE A 217 16.51 -8.88 -6.11
N PRO A 218 17.69 -9.34 -6.59
CA PRO A 218 18.93 -9.26 -5.83
C PRO A 218 19.29 -7.80 -5.53
N GLY A 219 19.41 -7.46 -4.24
CA GLY A 219 19.78 -6.12 -3.79
C GLY A 219 18.70 -5.05 -3.96
N ILE A 220 17.51 -5.41 -4.44
CA ILE A 220 16.41 -4.42 -4.56
C ILE A 220 15.81 -4.16 -3.19
N VAL A 221 15.78 -2.89 -2.82
CA VAL A 221 15.12 -2.36 -1.63
C VAL A 221 14.04 -1.36 -2.01
N LEU A 222 13.08 -1.17 -1.12
CA LEU A 222 12.06 -0.14 -1.25
C LEU A 222 12.44 1.04 -0.36
N GLN A 223 12.44 2.25 -0.92
CA GLN A 223 12.72 3.45 -0.16
C GLN A 223 11.43 3.96 0.45
N ASN A 224 11.16 3.58 1.67
CA ASN A 224 9.96 3.98 2.38
C ASN A 224 10.32 4.80 3.62
N ALA A 225 9.32 5.49 4.15
CA ALA A 225 9.35 6.10 5.47
C ALA A 225 8.07 5.79 6.24
N ILE A 226 8.21 5.69 7.54
CA ILE A 226 7.08 5.67 8.49
C ILE A 226 7.09 6.98 9.25
N ALA A 227 5.93 7.61 9.40
CA ALA A 227 5.80 8.83 10.16
C ALA A 227 4.67 8.73 11.18
N ALA A 228 4.91 9.31 12.35
CA ALA A 228 3.96 9.39 13.43
C ALA A 228 3.81 10.85 13.91
N PRO A 229 2.62 11.23 14.43
CA PRO A 229 2.45 12.54 15.05
C PRO A 229 3.54 12.82 16.10
N ALA A 230 4.13 14.02 16.07
CA ALA A 230 5.26 14.35 16.93
C ALA A 230 4.93 14.35 18.42
N ASP A 231 3.66 14.50 18.76
CA ASP A 231 3.12 14.43 20.13
C ASP A 231 2.67 13.02 20.54
N SER A 232 2.83 12.02 19.67
CA SER A 232 2.55 10.62 19.97
C SER A 232 3.73 9.94 20.67
N HIS A 233 3.49 8.76 21.24
CA HIS A 233 4.50 7.94 21.89
C HIS A 233 5.19 6.93 20.97
N PHE A 234 4.91 6.99 19.65
CA PHE A 234 5.51 6.05 18.71
C PHE A 234 7.02 6.27 18.57
N GLU A 235 7.76 5.18 18.71
CA GLU A 235 9.21 5.09 18.48
C GLU A 235 9.49 3.87 17.60
N PHE A 236 10.29 4.04 16.57
CA PHE A 236 10.54 2.96 15.61
C PHE A 236 11.94 2.35 15.75
N GLY A 237 12.39 2.20 17.00
CA GLY A 237 13.57 1.44 17.38
C GLY A 237 14.84 1.93 16.69
N ASP A 238 15.56 1.01 16.01
CA ASP A 238 16.86 1.29 15.38
C ASP A 238 16.76 1.99 14.02
N ARG A 239 15.57 2.47 13.61
CA ARG A 239 15.41 3.17 12.34
C ARG A 239 15.93 4.57 12.44
N LEU A 240 16.62 5.01 11.36
CA LEU A 240 17.13 6.37 11.27
C LEU A 240 15.95 7.37 11.21
N GLU A 241 15.88 8.27 12.16
CA GLU A 241 15.00 9.44 12.10
C GLU A 241 15.55 10.43 11.06
N LEU A 242 14.72 10.79 10.08
CA LEU A 242 15.06 11.59 8.91
C LEU A 242 14.95 13.09 9.20
#